data_4979317e906f61c9dd7c846d81cce3f2
#
_entry.id   4979317e906f61c9dd7c846d81cce3f2
#
_cell.length_a   1.000
_cell.length_b   1.000
_cell.length_c   1.000
_cell.angle_alpha   90.00
_cell.angle_beta   90.00
_cell.angle_gamma   90.00
#
_symmetry.space_group_name_H-M   'P 1'
#
loop_
_entity.id
_entity.type
_entity.pdbx_description
1 polymer ?
#
loop_
_entity_poly.entity_id
_entity_poly.type
_entity_poly.pdbx_seq_one_letter_code
_entity_poly.pdbx_strand_id
1 'polypeptide(L)'
;KMQLAYTNHYLLKLVQKWQPQVDGMEQWEMKDIISQEKFYMAYVYPFIANKKKVFVIISDALRYETMVELSEKIARLPRMETEMKPAMLSTLPSYTQLGMAALLPHKELSYEKEADEVFADGISTKGTNNREKVLQRTVAKSMAIIADDFLKITNAKTAFKDYDLIYIYSNI
;
A
#
# COMPACT_ATOMS: atom_id res chain seq x y z
N LYS A 1 21.86 22.66 -15.45
CA LYS A 1 21.17 23.96 -15.37
C LYS A 1 19.65 23.79 -15.16
N MET A 2 18.96 22.96 -15.93
CA MET A 2 17.49 22.78 -15.83
C MET A 2 17.07 22.23 -14.46
N GLN A 3 17.77 21.22 -13.93
CA GLN A 3 17.50 20.61 -12.63
C GLN A 3 17.62 21.64 -11.48
N LEU A 4 18.66 22.48 -11.47
CA LEU A 4 18.83 23.53 -10.47
C LEU A 4 17.75 24.60 -10.58
N ALA A 5 17.34 24.96 -11.80
CA ALA A 5 16.23 25.90 -11.97
C ALA A 5 14.91 25.31 -11.44
N TYR A 6 14.60 24.06 -11.75
CA TYR A 6 13.43 23.38 -11.24
C TYR A 6 13.44 23.28 -9.69
N THR A 7 14.58 22.86 -9.12
CA THR A 7 14.70 22.74 -7.66
C THR A 7 14.57 24.11 -6.98
N ASN A 8 15.34 25.13 -7.43
CA ASN A 8 15.41 26.40 -6.70
C ASN A 8 14.24 27.34 -6.98
N HIS A 9 13.69 27.33 -8.20
CA HIS A 9 12.65 28.28 -8.58
C HIS A 9 11.23 27.71 -8.45
N TYR A 10 11.07 26.38 -8.41
CA TYR A 10 9.77 25.76 -8.29
C TYR A 10 9.64 24.96 -6.99
N LEU A 11 10.40 23.87 -6.82
CA LEU A 11 10.24 22.97 -5.68
C LEU A 11 10.48 23.66 -4.33
N LEU A 12 11.56 24.42 -4.21
CA LEU A 12 11.88 25.11 -2.96
C LEU A 12 10.76 26.07 -2.55
N LYS A 13 10.25 26.85 -3.48
CA LYS A 13 9.14 27.79 -3.22
C LYS A 13 7.84 27.06 -2.87
N LEU A 14 7.58 25.91 -3.49
CA LEU A 14 6.43 25.08 -3.18
C LEU A 14 6.52 24.53 -1.76
N VAL A 15 7.68 23.94 -1.41
CA VAL A 15 7.92 23.37 -0.08
C VAL A 15 7.83 24.44 1.01
N GLN A 16 8.42 25.61 0.79
CA GLN A 16 8.34 26.73 1.74
C GLN A 16 6.91 27.21 2.01
N LYS A 17 6.01 27.06 1.07
CA LYS A 17 4.58 27.38 1.26
C LYS A 17 3.78 26.21 1.83
N TRP A 18 4.18 24.99 1.51
CA TRP A 18 3.51 23.77 1.92
C TRP A 18 3.81 23.41 3.39
N GLN A 19 5.09 23.45 3.77
CA GLN A 19 5.52 23.04 5.11
C GLN A 19 4.76 23.73 6.25
N PRO A 20 4.57 25.07 6.26
CA PRO A 20 3.80 25.74 7.30
C PRO A 20 2.33 25.29 7.38
N GLN A 21 1.75 24.81 6.28
CA GLN A 21 0.38 24.28 6.29
C GLN A 21 0.34 22.93 7.00
N VAL A 22 1.33 22.08 6.73
CA VAL A 22 1.46 20.77 7.39
C VAL A 22 1.76 20.96 8.88
N ASP A 23 2.69 21.85 9.23
CA ASP A 23 3.07 22.14 10.63
C ASP A 23 1.91 22.71 11.45
N GLY A 24 0.98 23.40 10.79
CA GLY A 24 -0.22 23.97 11.43
C GLY A 24 -1.39 22.99 11.57
N MET A 25 -1.27 21.77 11.05
CA MET A 25 -2.32 20.76 11.15
C MET A 25 -2.23 20.01 12.49
N GLU A 26 -3.30 19.96 13.26
CA GLU A 26 -3.37 19.13 14.47
C GLU A 26 -3.37 17.62 14.15
N GLN A 27 -3.95 17.26 13.01
CA GLN A 27 -4.01 15.89 12.53
C GLN A 27 -3.81 15.86 11.01
N TRP A 28 -3.09 14.85 10.53
CA TRP A 28 -2.88 14.62 9.10
C TRP A 28 -4.11 13.93 8.49
N GLU A 29 -5.17 14.69 8.30
CA GLU A 29 -6.42 14.23 7.70
C GLU A 29 -6.92 15.24 6.66
N MET A 30 -7.57 14.74 5.62
CA MET A 30 -8.26 15.56 4.62
C MET A 30 -9.71 15.12 4.51
N LYS A 31 -10.60 16.10 4.39
CA LYS A 31 -12.01 15.82 4.16
C LYS A 31 -12.19 15.03 2.87
N ASP A 32 -12.99 13.99 2.93
CA ASP A 32 -13.36 13.13 1.79
C ASP A 32 -12.18 12.33 1.17
N ILE A 33 -11.00 12.30 1.80
CA ILE A 33 -9.87 11.47 1.37
C ILE A 33 -9.53 10.48 2.48
N ILE A 34 -9.60 9.20 2.15
CA ILE A 34 -9.30 8.11 3.11
C ILE A 34 -7.79 8.07 3.35
N SER A 35 -7.37 8.00 4.62
CA SER A 35 -5.97 7.74 4.97
C SER A 35 -5.54 6.35 4.51
N GLN A 36 -4.29 6.24 4.07
CA GLN A 36 -3.66 4.98 3.68
C GLN A 36 -3.67 3.95 4.83
N GLU A 37 -3.61 4.39 6.08
CA GLU A 37 -3.72 3.52 7.26
C GLU A 37 -5.07 2.82 7.38
N LYS A 38 -6.13 3.36 6.78
CA LYS A 38 -7.46 2.76 6.74
C LYS A 38 -7.66 1.78 5.57
N PHE A 39 -6.62 1.54 4.74
CA PHE A 39 -6.68 0.71 3.54
C PHE A 39 -7.27 -0.69 3.82
N TYR A 40 -6.70 -1.40 4.79
CA TYR A 40 -7.16 -2.75 5.09
C TYR A 40 -8.66 -2.78 5.46
N MET A 41 -9.09 -1.91 6.35
CA MET A 41 -10.48 -1.87 6.80
C MET A 41 -11.45 -1.41 5.71
N ALA A 42 -11.02 -0.49 4.84
CA ALA A 42 -11.87 0.06 3.79
C ALA A 42 -11.99 -0.86 2.57
N TYR A 43 -10.89 -1.51 2.17
CA TYR A 43 -10.81 -2.17 0.86
C TYR A 43 -10.55 -3.68 0.91
N VAL A 44 -10.07 -4.21 2.03
CA VAL A 44 -9.77 -5.65 2.17
C VAL A 44 -10.78 -6.35 3.06
N TYR A 45 -10.98 -5.82 4.27
CA TYR A 45 -11.85 -6.43 5.28
C TYR A 45 -13.27 -6.73 4.79
N PRO A 46 -13.97 -5.87 4.03
CA PRO A 46 -15.33 -6.17 3.56
C PRO A 46 -15.42 -7.45 2.73
N PHE A 47 -14.39 -7.76 1.95
CA PHE A 47 -14.34 -9.00 1.16
C PHE A 47 -14.04 -10.21 2.05
N ILE A 48 -13.10 -10.10 2.97
CA ILE A 48 -12.76 -11.16 3.92
C ILE A 48 -13.97 -11.50 4.82
N ALA A 49 -14.68 -10.49 5.33
CA ALA A 49 -15.89 -10.68 6.12
C ALA A 49 -16.99 -11.42 5.35
N ASN A 50 -17.06 -11.23 4.03
CA ASN A 50 -17.96 -11.95 3.12
C ASN A 50 -17.37 -13.27 2.59
N LYS A 51 -16.31 -13.80 3.22
CA LYS A 51 -15.65 -15.08 2.85
C LYS A 51 -15.16 -15.12 1.40
N LYS A 52 -14.82 -13.99 0.83
CA LYS A 52 -14.23 -13.88 -0.50
C LYS A 52 -12.71 -13.97 -0.40
N LYS A 53 -12.08 -14.66 -1.34
CA LYS A 53 -10.63 -14.67 -1.48
C LYS A 53 -10.16 -13.34 -2.04
N VAL A 54 -9.12 -12.75 -1.43
CA VAL A 54 -8.59 -11.45 -1.80
C VAL A 54 -7.11 -11.54 -2.18
N PHE A 55 -6.77 -10.95 -3.30
CA PHE A 55 -5.39 -10.69 -3.71
C PHE A 55 -5.15 -9.19 -3.65
N VAL A 56 -4.18 -8.76 -2.86
CA VAL A 56 -3.72 -7.37 -2.80
C VAL A 56 -2.38 -7.30 -3.51
N ILE A 57 -2.33 -6.58 -4.61
CA ILE A 57 -1.08 -6.37 -5.36
C ILE A 57 -0.58 -4.97 -5.04
N ILE A 58 0.57 -4.89 -4.40
CA ILE A 58 1.25 -3.64 -4.07
C ILE A 58 2.38 -3.46 -5.07
N SER A 59 2.24 -2.49 -5.95
CA SER A 59 3.24 -2.13 -6.93
C SER A 59 3.91 -0.82 -6.52
N ASP A 60 5.13 -0.93 -5.98
CA ASP A 60 5.93 0.22 -5.58
C ASP A 60 6.34 1.02 -6.81
N ALA A 61 6.34 2.35 -6.71
CA ALA A 61 6.66 3.28 -7.79
C ALA A 61 5.74 3.23 -9.04
N LEU A 62 4.62 2.49 -9.03
CA LEU A 62 3.66 2.53 -10.13
C LEU A 62 3.01 3.91 -10.23
N ARG A 63 3.18 4.57 -11.36
CA ARG A 63 2.59 5.89 -11.60
C ARG A 63 1.08 5.81 -11.81
N TYR A 64 0.38 6.85 -11.35
CA TYR A 64 -1.08 6.94 -11.44
C TYR A 64 -1.59 6.79 -12.88
N GLU A 65 -0.94 7.44 -13.84
CA GLU A 65 -1.30 7.36 -15.27
C GLU A 65 -1.23 5.91 -15.79
N THR A 66 -0.16 5.20 -15.41
CA THR A 66 0.02 3.79 -15.78
C THR A 66 -1.06 2.90 -15.17
N MET A 67 -1.48 3.21 -13.93
CA MET A 67 -2.57 2.47 -13.29
C MET A 67 -3.92 2.72 -13.97
N VAL A 68 -4.20 3.95 -14.40
CA VAL A 68 -5.42 4.26 -15.17
C VAL A 68 -5.46 3.45 -16.47
N GLU A 69 -4.37 3.47 -17.26
CA GLU A 69 -4.26 2.68 -18.48
C GLU A 69 -4.40 1.17 -18.23
N LEU A 70 -3.82 0.67 -17.15
CA LEU A 70 -3.94 -0.73 -16.75
C LEU A 70 -5.40 -1.09 -16.44
N SER A 71 -6.10 -0.24 -15.67
CA SER A 71 -7.50 -0.44 -15.34
C SER A 71 -8.37 -0.51 -16.59
N GLU A 72 -8.16 0.38 -17.57
CA GLU A 72 -8.86 0.33 -18.85
C GLU A 72 -8.60 -0.94 -19.64
N LYS A 73 -7.36 -1.43 -19.62
CA LYS A 73 -7.00 -2.69 -20.29
C LYS A 73 -7.65 -3.90 -19.62
N ILE A 74 -7.65 -3.94 -18.28
CA ILE A 74 -8.30 -5.03 -17.52
C ILE A 74 -9.81 -5.03 -17.75
N ALA A 75 -10.46 -3.87 -17.80
CA ALA A 75 -11.90 -3.75 -18.06
C ALA A 75 -12.35 -4.35 -19.41
N ARG A 76 -11.42 -4.50 -20.35
CA ARG A 76 -11.67 -5.14 -21.66
C ARG A 76 -11.53 -6.65 -21.64
N LEU A 77 -11.01 -7.22 -20.56
CA LEU A 77 -10.84 -8.67 -20.42
C LEU A 77 -12.17 -9.33 -20.05
N PRO A 78 -12.50 -10.48 -20.66
CA PRO A 78 -13.71 -11.21 -20.32
C PRO A 78 -13.72 -11.62 -18.83
N ARG A 79 -14.85 -11.48 -18.17
CA ARG A 79 -15.07 -11.84 -16.76
C ARG A 79 -14.27 -10.98 -15.74
N MET A 80 -13.76 -9.83 -16.16
CA MET A 80 -13.14 -8.87 -15.29
C MET A 80 -14.03 -7.64 -15.17
N GLU A 81 -14.16 -7.14 -13.95
CA GLU A 81 -14.78 -5.86 -13.63
C GLU A 81 -13.73 -4.99 -12.94
N THR A 82 -13.70 -3.73 -13.27
CA THR A 82 -12.77 -2.77 -12.67
C THR A 82 -13.54 -1.63 -12.03
N GLU A 83 -13.10 -1.23 -10.86
CA GLU A 83 -13.58 -0.04 -10.19
C GLU A 83 -12.37 0.78 -9.73
N MET A 84 -12.23 1.98 -10.26
CA MET A 84 -11.20 2.92 -9.80
C MET A 84 -11.66 3.57 -8.50
N LYS A 85 -10.88 3.38 -7.44
CA LYS A 85 -11.09 4.11 -6.19
C LYS A 85 -10.31 5.43 -6.20
N PRO A 86 -10.77 6.45 -5.47
CA PRO A 86 -10.02 7.69 -5.28
C PRO A 86 -8.64 7.43 -4.68
N ALA A 87 -7.72 8.38 -4.91
CA ALA A 87 -6.44 8.37 -4.24
C ALA A 87 -6.63 8.43 -2.71
N MET A 88 -5.72 7.78 -1.98
CA MET A 88 -5.66 7.84 -0.52
C MET A 88 -4.65 8.89 -0.07
N LEU A 89 -4.86 9.45 1.11
CA LEU A 89 -3.89 10.30 1.77
C LEU A 89 -2.76 9.42 2.32
N SER A 90 -1.54 9.65 1.83
CA SER A 90 -0.35 8.90 2.29
C SER A 90 -0.01 9.25 3.74
N THR A 91 0.70 8.34 4.41
CA THR A 91 1.31 8.60 5.71
C THR A 91 2.39 9.68 5.65
N LEU A 92 2.67 10.35 6.76
CA LEU A 92 3.80 11.25 6.91
C LEU A 92 4.79 10.72 7.96
N PRO A 93 6.10 10.75 7.67
CA PRO A 93 6.73 11.06 6.38
C PRO A 93 6.37 10.01 5.31
N SER A 94 6.19 10.46 4.06
CA SER A 94 5.84 9.55 2.97
C SER A 94 7.09 8.85 2.43
N TYR A 95 7.38 7.66 2.96
CA TYR A 95 8.46 6.80 2.47
C TYR A 95 8.00 5.34 2.42
N THR A 96 8.69 4.54 1.61
CA THR A 96 8.25 3.20 1.23
C THR A 96 7.94 2.29 2.43
N GLN A 97 8.79 2.26 3.46
CA GLN A 97 8.61 1.36 4.60
C GLN A 97 7.31 1.66 5.37
N LEU A 98 7.06 2.94 5.67
CA LEU A 98 5.85 3.36 6.37
C LEU A 98 4.60 3.15 5.50
N GLY A 99 4.69 3.50 4.20
CA GLY A 99 3.60 3.27 3.27
C GLY A 99 3.22 1.79 3.15
N MET A 100 4.22 0.90 3.08
CA MET A 100 3.98 -0.55 3.06
C MET A 100 3.35 -1.06 4.36
N ALA A 101 3.78 -0.53 5.52
CA ALA A 101 3.21 -0.89 6.81
C ALA A 101 1.75 -0.41 6.93
N ALA A 102 1.45 0.79 6.47
CA ALA A 102 0.11 1.38 6.51
C ALA A 102 -0.94 0.59 5.70
N LEU A 103 -0.51 -0.21 4.72
CA LEU A 103 -1.41 -1.07 3.94
C LEU A 103 -1.72 -2.42 4.62
N LEU A 104 -1.05 -2.74 5.74
CA LEU A 104 -1.30 -3.95 6.52
C LEU A 104 -2.43 -3.72 7.55
N PRO A 105 -3.08 -4.80 8.04
CA PRO A 105 -3.99 -4.68 9.17
C PRO A 105 -3.22 -4.30 10.44
N HIS A 106 -3.61 -3.20 11.07
CA HIS A 106 -3.03 -2.71 12.31
C HIS A 106 -4.01 -1.82 13.07
N LYS A 107 -3.75 -1.63 14.35
CA LYS A 107 -4.40 -0.62 15.19
C LYS A 107 -3.47 0.57 15.40
N GLU A 108 -2.18 0.29 15.53
CA GLU A 108 -1.14 1.28 15.78
C GLU A 108 0.10 0.98 14.93
N LEU A 109 0.68 2.03 14.36
CA LEU A 109 2.01 1.98 13.75
C LEU A 109 3.01 2.69 14.67
N SER A 110 4.14 2.05 14.91
CA SER A 110 5.26 2.65 15.62
C SER A 110 6.53 2.60 14.78
N TYR A 111 7.39 3.57 15.02
CA TYR A 111 8.63 3.74 14.26
C TYR A 111 9.83 3.78 15.20
N GLU A 112 10.84 2.98 14.91
CA GLU A 112 12.11 2.99 15.60
C GLU A 112 13.16 3.67 14.72
N LYS A 113 13.49 4.90 15.08
CA LYS A 113 14.32 5.80 14.27
C LYS A 113 15.73 5.25 14.03
N GLU A 114 16.34 4.64 15.04
CA GLU A 114 17.71 4.13 14.98
C GLU A 114 17.84 2.89 14.08
N ALA A 115 16.79 2.07 14.02
CA ALA A 115 16.76 0.86 13.21
C ALA A 115 16.14 1.08 11.81
N ASP A 116 15.61 2.27 11.53
CA ASP A 116 14.79 2.56 10.34
C ASP A 116 13.74 1.47 10.11
N GLU A 117 13.00 1.15 11.17
CA GLU A 117 12.08 0.03 11.19
C GLU A 117 10.69 0.48 11.64
N VAL A 118 9.66 -0.02 10.93
CA VAL A 118 8.26 0.25 11.24
C VAL A 118 7.61 -1.01 11.78
N PHE A 119 6.85 -0.85 12.85
CA PHE A 119 6.12 -1.94 13.50
C PHE A 119 4.62 -1.70 13.38
N ALA A 120 3.89 -2.78 13.09
CA ALA A 120 2.43 -2.83 13.13
C ALA A 120 2.00 -3.63 14.39
N ASP A 121 1.40 -2.96 15.36
CA ASP A 121 1.03 -3.54 16.66
C ASP A 121 2.20 -4.33 17.32
N GLY A 122 3.40 -3.76 17.27
CA GLY A 122 4.62 -4.33 17.83
C GLY A 122 5.28 -5.44 17.00
N ILE A 123 4.78 -5.76 15.81
CA ILE A 123 5.41 -6.70 14.88
C ILE A 123 6.14 -5.91 13.80
N SER A 124 7.41 -6.21 13.56
CA SER A 124 8.19 -5.64 12.47
C SER A 124 7.50 -5.86 11.11
N THR A 125 7.54 -4.84 10.26
CA THR A 125 7.01 -4.92 8.89
C THR A 125 8.11 -5.04 7.83
N LYS A 126 9.36 -5.25 8.27
CA LYS A 126 10.52 -5.36 7.39
C LYS A 126 10.55 -6.70 6.69
N GLY A 127 10.45 -6.67 5.37
CA GLY A 127 10.44 -7.86 4.51
C GLY A 127 9.11 -8.62 4.50
N THR A 128 8.93 -9.47 3.49
CA THR A 128 7.67 -10.21 3.24
C THR A 128 7.33 -11.17 4.38
N ASN A 129 8.31 -11.85 4.98
CA ASN A 129 8.07 -12.81 6.07
C ASN A 129 7.48 -12.15 7.33
N ASN A 130 7.92 -10.95 7.67
CA ASN A 130 7.35 -10.23 8.81
C ASN A 130 5.98 -9.66 8.50
N ARG A 131 5.78 -9.15 7.27
CA ARG A 131 4.45 -8.71 6.81
C ARG A 131 3.44 -9.85 6.81
N GLU A 132 3.86 -11.06 6.44
CA GLU A 132 3.03 -12.25 6.54
C GLU A 132 2.58 -12.53 7.98
N LYS A 133 3.48 -12.42 8.97
CA LYS A 133 3.11 -12.56 10.40
C LYS A 133 2.05 -11.53 10.83
N VAL A 134 2.17 -10.28 10.36
CA VAL A 134 1.16 -9.24 10.61
C VAL A 134 -0.18 -9.63 10.02
N LEU A 135 -0.20 -10.10 8.76
CA LEU A 135 -1.41 -10.55 8.09
C LEU A 135 -2.05 -11.74 8.82
N GLN A 136 -1.26 -12.76 9.18
CA GLN A 136 -1.72 -13.99 9.83
C GLN A 136 -2.33 -13.74 11.22
N ARG A 137 -1.91 -12.69 11.90
CA ARG A 137 -2.52 -12.28 13.17
C ARG A 137 -4.00 -11.89 13.01
N THR A 138 -4.36 -11.34 11.85
CA THR A 138 -5.72 -10.89 11.55
C THR A 138 -6.49 -11.91 10.70
N VAL A 139 -5.83 -12.51 9.72
CA VAL A 139 -6.39 -13.53 8.83
C VAL A 139 -5.45 -14.72 8.83
N ALA A 140 -5.76 -15.77 9.61
CA ALA A 140 -4.89 -16.93 9.81
C ALA A 140 -4.45 -17.59 8.48
N LYS A 141 -5.34 -17.61 7.49
CA LYS A 141 -5.05 -18.14 6.14
C LYS A 141 -4.62 -17.02 5.21
N SER A 142 -3.51 -16.37 5.52
CA SER A 142 -2.93 -15.31 4.67
C SER A 142 -1.48 -15.61 4.32
N MET A 143 -1.02 -15.01 3.24
CA MET A 143 0.32 -15.13 2.70
C MET A 143 0.83 -13.77 2.21
N ALA A 144 2.14 -13.55 2.32
CA ALA A 144 2.85 -12.47 1.67
C ALA A 144 3.92 -13.05 0.74
N ILE A 145 3.95 -12.63 -0.51
CA ILE A 145 4.87 -13.15 -1.53
C ILE A 145 5.40 -12.01 -2.40
N ILE A 146 6.63 -12.12 -2.87
CA ILE A 146 7.16 -11.21 -3.88
C ILE A 146 6.65 -11.59 -5.29
N ALA A 147 6.47 -10.60 -6.16
CA ALA A 147 5.91 -10.81 -7.49
C ALA A 147 6.72 -11.80 -8.33
N ASP A 148 8.05 -11.79 -8.23
CA ASP A 148 8.93 -12.71 -8.96
C ASP A 148 8.68 -14.17 -8.61
N ASP A 149 8.37 -14.46 -7.34
CA ASP A 149 8.06 -15.83 -6.91
C ASP A 149 6.61 -16.18 -7.25
N PHE A 150 5.70 -15.22 -7.15
CA PHE A 150 4.32 -15.42 -7.60
C PHE A 150 4.25 -15.81 -9.09
N LEU A 151 5.03 -15.14 -9.94
CA LEU A 151 5.05 -15.42 -11.39
C LEU A 151 5.64 -16.78 -11.77
N LYS A 152 6.42 -17.42 -10.89
CA LYS A 152 6.93 -18.79 -11.09
C LYS A 152 5.91 -19.87 -10.80
N ILE A 153 4.78 -19.52 -10.17
CA ILE A 153 3.75 -20.48 -9.80
C ILE A 153 2.96 -20.93 -11.05
N THR A 154 3.12 -22.17 -11.42
CA THR A 154 2.46 -22.73 -12.61
C THR A 154 0.98 -23.08 -12.40
N ASN A 155 0.59 -23.37 -11.15
CA ASN A 155 -0.80 -23.69 -10.80
C ASN A 155 -1.28 -22.85 -9.61
N ALA A 156 -1.69 -21.62 -9.90
CA ALA A 156 -2.18 -20.68 -8.89
C ALA A 156 -3.41 -21.21 -8.13
N LYS A 157 -4.30 -21.97 -8.80
CA LYS A 157 -5.50 -22.51 -8.15
C LYS A 157 -5.15 -23.46 -7.01
N THR A 158 -4.15 -24.31 -7.19
CA THR A 158 -3.69 -25.24 -6.16
C THR A 158 -2.84 -24.53 -5.11
N ALA A 159 -1.92 -23.67 -5.54
CA ALA A 159 -1.00 -22.97 -4.64
C ALA A 159 -1.70 -22.08 -3.63
N PHE A 160 -2.79 -21.42 -4.02
CA PHE A 160 -3.53 -20.51 -3.16
C PHE A 160 -4.86 -21.06 -2.65
N LYS A 161 -5.12 -22.36 -2.81
CA LYS A 161 -6.41 -22.99 -2.43
C LYS A 161 -6.81 -22.71 -0.99
N ASP A 162 -5.86 -22.82 -0.08
CA ASP A 162 -6.11 -22.76 1.37
C ASP A 162 -5.93 -21.36 1.97
N TYR A 163 -5.62 -20.36 1.15
CA TYR A 163 -5.47 -18.98 1.59
C TYR A 163 -6.72 -18.15 1.28
N ASP A 164 -7.08 -17.27 2.20
CA ASP A 164 -8.18 -16.33 2.06
C ASP A 164 -7.66 -14.95 1.61
N LEU A 165 -6.43 -14.58 2.03
CA LEU A 165 -5.80 -13.30 1.75
C LEU A 165 -4.35 -13.49 1.27
N ILE A 166 -4.01 -12.91 0.12
CA ILE A 166 -2.67 -12.97 -0.44
C ILE A 166 -2.20 -11.54 -0.76
N TYR A 167 -1.07 -11.12 -0.17
CA TYR A 167 -0.39 -9.88 -0.52
C TYR A 167 0.79 -10.16 -1.43
N ILE A 168 0.83 -9.50 -2.58
CA ILE A 168 1.88 -9.65 -3.60
C ILE A 168 2.61 -8.32 -3.70
N TYR A 169 3.93 -8.34 -3.48
CA TYR A 169 4.77 -7.15 -3.50
C TYR A 169 5.61 -7.12 -4.78
N SER A 170 5.45 -6.07 -5.57
CA SER A 170 6.21 -5.82 -6.80
C SER A 170 6.99 -4.52 -6.65
N ASN A 171 8.30 -4.59 -6.88
CA ASN A 171 9.14 -3.41 -7.06
C ASN A 171 9.36 -3.23 -8.58
N ILE A 172 9.12 -2.03 -9.07
CA ILE A 172 9.31 -1.67 -10.47
C ILE A 172 10.67 -1.01 -10.63
#